data_aa16d0a7a25c482d4297594bb751c4c4
#
_entry.id   aa16d0a7a25c482d4297594bb751c4c4
#
_cell.length_a   1.000
_cell.length_b   1.000
_cell.length_c   1.000
_cell.angle_alpha   90.00
_cell.angle_beta   90.00
_cell.angle_gamma   90.00
#
_symmetry.space_group_name_H-M   'P 1'
#
loop_
_entity.id
_entity.type
_entity.pdbx_description
1 polymer ?
#
loop_
_entity_poly.entity_id
_entity_poly.type
_entity_poly.pdbx_seq_one_letter_code
_entity_poly.pdbx_strand_id
1 'polypeptide(L)'
;MSTPPTPGPVDQEHAARRFIWSNGLQGVGDQIVAAKTVLPWLLQAAGTPGFFIALLVPIRESGSMLPQAAFTPWVTTQRSRKRIWIIGSLGQAVAAALIGVAVLLLSGTTLGLAVIILLAVLAVFRSLCSIASKDVQGRTIAKGRRGVVTGRAAAVGGVFALGVGLLLEFLGTGAPTWLLAALIFASAGAWAVAAVVFATIREPVSGQEPQGRQRGWWADTVGLFAGDRLFRQFVIVRSLLLVTALSTAFVVTLSQEIGHGLTGLGVFLIASGLAAMLGGRISGVWSDNSARTTMSRGALVGSLVIIALVASAQWAPDVVNAWVFPVGFFLLNLTHTAVRVARKTYIVDMAEGDQRTRYVGAANTLMGVILLLVGAVSGVIAMLGSSAALLFLAAIGLVGVAAARRLPQA
;
A
#
# COMPACT_ATOMS: atom_id res chain seq x y z
N MET A 1 3.58 -19.41 32.72
CA MET A 1 3.76 -18.15 31.98
C MET A 1 2.40 -17.47 31.89
N SER A 2 2.18 -16.40 32.63
CA SER A 2 0.90 -15.66 32.59
C SER A 2 0.82 -14.90 31.27
N THR A 3 -0.20 -15.19 30.47
CA THR A 3 -0.59 -14.38 29.32
C THR A 3 -0.76 -12.93 29.77
N PRO A 4 -0.19 -11.92 29.08
CA PRO A 4 -0.41 -10.55 29.45
C PRO A 4 -1.92 -10.25 29.43
N PRO A 5 -2.44 -9.47 30.39
CA PRO A 5 -3.88 -9.18 30.48
C PRO A 5 -4.33 -8.56 29.18
N THR A 6 -5.42 -9.09 28.63
CA THR A 6 -6.10 -8.50 27.45
C THR A 6 -6.50 -7.08 27.83
N PRO A 7 -6.18 -6.06 27.00
CA PRO A 7 -6.56 -4.68 27.26
C PRO A 7 -8.08 -4.57 27.50
N GLY A 8 -8.48 -3.79 28.49
CA GLY A 8 -9.90 -3.58 28.76
C GLY A 8 -10.65 -2.94 27.58
N PRO A 9 -11.99 -3.05 27.50
CA PRO A 9 -12.79 -2.52 26.37
C PRO A 9 -12.54 -1.04 26.08
N VAL A 10 -12.37 -0.22 27.11
CA VAL A 10 -12.11 1.23 26.99
C VAL A 10 -10.72 1.49 26.38
N ASP A 11 -9.70 0.73 26.77
CA ASP A 11 -8.35 0.87 26.23
C ASP A 11 -8.28 0.41 24.76
N GLN A 12 -9.07 -0.61 24.39
CA GLN A 12 -9.17 -1.06 23.00
C GLN A 12 -9.83 -0.03 22.09
N GLU A 13 -10.92 0.63 22.55
CA GLU A 13 -11.61 1.66 21.77
C GLU A 13 -10.72 2.90 21.59
N HIS A 14 -10.02 3.31 22.63
CA HIS A 14 -9.04 4.39 22.55
C HIS A 14 -7.92 4.06 21.56
N ALA A 15 -7.33 2.87 21.64
CA ALA A 15 -6.30 2.41 20.74
C ALA A 15 -6.80 2.34 19.29
N ALA A 16 -7.99 1.81 19.05
CA ALA A 16 -8.60 1.73 17.72
C ALA A 16 -8.79 3.11 17.10
N ARG A 17 -9.33 4.08 17.84
CA ARG A 17 -9.54 5.45 17.36
C ARG A 17 -8.22 6.15 17.04
N ARG A 18 -7.20 6.02 17.89
CA ARG A 18 -5.86 6.58 17.64
C ARG A 18 -5.17 5.90 16.44
N PHE A 19 -5.33 4.59 16.30
CA PHE A 19 -4.82 3.83 15.18
C PHE A 19 -5.46 4.26 13.85
N ILE A 20 -6.79 4.47 13.82
CA ILE A 20 -7.49 4.94 12.62
C ILE A 20 -6.94 6.30 12.18
N TRP A 21 -6.84 7.27 13.09
CA TRP A 21 -6.39 8.61 12.74
C TRP A 21 -4.91 8.63 12.33
N SER A 22 -4.03 7.97 13.08
CA SER A 22 -2.59 7.97 12.75
C SER A 22 -2.30 7.27 11.41
N ASN A 23 -2.91 6.12 11.15
CA ASN A 23 -2.73 5.44 9.86
C ASN A 23 -3.51 6.12 8.71
N GLY A 24 -4.62 6.79 9.03
CA GLY A 24 -5.33 7.65 8.08
C GLY A 24 -4.46 8.83 7.63
N LEU A 25 -3.89 9.59 8.58
CA LEU A 25 -2.95 10.69 8.30
C LEU A 25 -1.70 10.20 7.56
N GLN A 26 -1.19 9.01 7.90
CA GLN A 26 -0.12 8.39 7.14
C GLN A 26 -0.54 8.13 5.69
N GLY A 27 -1.80 7.68 5.48
CA GLY A 27 -2.39 7.52 4.15
C GLY A 27 -2.47 8.84 3.38
N VAL A 28 -2.75 9.96 4.05
CA VAL A 28 -2.72 11.31 3.44
C VAL A 28 -1.33 11.64 2.89
N GLY A 29 -0.29 11.49 3.70
CA GLY A 29 1.09 11.71 3.25
C GLY A 29 1.46 10.79 2.07
N ASP A 30 1.06 9.51 2.13
CA ASP A 30 1.28 8.55 1.06
C ASP A 30 0.59 8.94 -0.27
N GLN A 31 -0.53 9.65 -0.23
CA GLN A 31 -1.25 10.11 -1.44
C GLN A 31 -0.63 11.38 -2.04
N ILE A 32 -0.18 12.30 -1.20
CA ILE A 32 0.44 13.55 -1.67
C ILE A 32 1.84 13.28 -2.23
N VAL A 33 2.68 12.50 -1.51
CA VAL A 33 4.02 12.08 -2.01
C VAL A 33 3.88 10.76 -2.79
N ALA A 34 2.88 10.72 -3.69
CA ALA A 34 2.60 9.53 -4.46
C ALA A 34 3.55 9.41 -5.66
N ALA A 35 4.29 8.31 -5.72
CA ALA A 35 5.19 7.99 -6.83
C ALA A 35 4.47 7.75 -8.17
N LYS A 36 3.15 7.64 -8.15
CA LYS A 36 2.32 7.34 -9.33
C LYS A 36 1.56 8.55 -9.89
N THR A 37 1.54 9.68 -9.17
CA THR A 37 0.73 10.85 -9.53
C THR A 37 1.49 12.15 -9.34
N VAL A 38 1.63 12.65 -8.11
CA VAL A 38 2.15 13.98 -7.82
C VAL A 38 3.64 14.12 -8.16
N LEU A 39 4.48 13.16 -7.74
CA LEU A 39 5.92 13.24 -7.99
C LEU A 39 6.29 13.13 -9.47
N PRO A 40 5.73 12.22 -10.30
CA PRO A 40 5.99 12.20 -11.73
C PRO A 40 5.66 13.52 -12.41
N TRP A 41 4.49 14.07 -12.09
CA TRP A 41 4.04 15.34 -12.66
C TRP A 41 4.96 16.51 -12.27
N LEU A 42 5.34 16.58 -10.99
CA LEU A 42 6.26 17.60 -10.48
C LEU A 42 7.64 17.54 -11.16
N LEU A 43 8.23 16.33 -11.26
CA LEU A 43 9.53 16.14 -11.89
C LEU A 43 9.49 16.46 -13.39
N GLN A 44 8.40 16.12 -14.07
CA GLN A 44 8.20 16.45 -15.47
C GLN A 44 8.09 17.97 -15.67
N ALA A 45 7.30 18.66 -14.83
CA ALA A 45 7.17 20.13 -14.87
C ALA A 45 8.47 20.85 -14.59
N ALA A 46 9.36 20.26 -13.75
CA ALA A 46 10.70 20.78 -13.43
C ALA A 46 11.79 20.40 -14.46
N GLY A 47 11.42 19.80 -15.62
CA GLY A 47 12.36 19.42 -16.66
C GLY A 47 13.31 18.26 -16.28
N THR A 48 12.90 17.40 -15.34
CA THR A 48 13.71 16.25 -14.92
C THR A 48 13.68 15.16 -15.99
N PRO A 49 14.84 14.54 -16.34
CA PRO A 49 14.89 13.44 -17.29
C PRO A 49 13.97 12.27 -16.91
N GLY A 50 13.28 11.68 -17.90
CA GLY A 50 12.29 10.61 -17.71
C GLY A 50 12.83 9.37 -16.98
N PHE A 51 14.14 9.11 -17.05
CA PHE A 51 14.81 8.06 -16.29
C PHE A 51 14.50 8.13 -14.78
N PHE A 52 14.59 9.32 -14.17
CA PHE A 52 14.29 9.49 -12.74
C PHE A 52 12.81 9.28 -12.43
N ILE A 53 11.93 9.69 -13.34
CA ILE A 53 10.48 9.48 -13.20
C ILE A 53 10.15 7.98 -13.21
N ALA A 54 10.77 7.20 -14.08
CA ALA A 54 10.60 5.75 -14.16
C ALA A 54 11.03 5.01 -12.88
N LEU A 55 12.01 5.55 -12.13
CA LEU A 55 12.52 4.96 -10.89
C LEU A 55 11.63 5.21 -9.66
N LEU A 56 10.72 6.19 -9.69
CA LEU A 56 9.90 6.58 -8.53
C LEU A 56 9.10 5.40 -7.96
N VAL A 57 8.36 4.69 -8.82
CA VAL A 57 7.48 3.59 -8.39
C VAL A 57 8.28 2.40 -7.86
N PRO A 58 9.29 1.86 -8.57
CA PRO A 58 10.13 0.80 -8.05
C PRO A 58 10.77 1.13 -6.70
N ILE A 59 11.34 2.32 -6.55
CA ILE A 59 12.00 2.74 -5.30
C ILE A 59 10.98 2.85 -4.16
N ARG A 60 9.84 3.48 -4.40
CA ARG A 60 8.81 3.68 -3.36
C ARG A 60 8.18 2.37 -2.89
N GLU A 61 7.80 1.51 -3.81
CA GLU A 61 7.10 0.26 -3.49
C GLU A 61 8.08 -0.79 -2.94
N SER A 62 9.15 -1.11 -3.67
CA SER A 62 10.11 -2.12 -3.24
C SER A 62 10.94 -1.68 -2.04
N GLY A 63 11.36 -0.40 -1.98
CA GLY A 63 12.09 0.15 -0.85
C GLY A 63 11.32 0.11 0.47
N SER A 64 9.99 0.15 0.42
CA SER A 64 9.15 0.00 1.60
C SER A 64 8.94 -1.45 2.03
N MET A 65 9.23 -2.43 1.18
CA MET A 65 8.96 -3.86 1.43
C MET A 65 10.24 -4.66 1.66
N LEU A 66 11.26 -4.49 0.81
CA LEU A 66 12.48 -5.29 0.81
C LEU A 66 13.24 -5.28 2.15
N PRO A 67 13.44 -4.14 2.85
CA PRO A 67 14.27 -4.12 4.04
C PRO A 67 13.55 -4.67 5.30
N GLN A 68 12.28 -5.04 5.22
CA GLN A 68 11.49 -5.37 6.40
C GLN A 68 12.00 -6.62 7.14
N ALA A 69 12.40 -7.68 6.42
CA ALA A 69 12.97 -8.86 7.06
C ALA A 69 14.31 -8.55 7.74
N ALA A 70 15.13 -7.69 7.11
CA ALA A 70 16.41 -7.27 7.69
C ALA A 70 16.23 -6.45 8.99
N PHE A 71 15.15 -5.66 9.10
CA PHE A 71 14.82 -4.92 10.31
C PHE A 71 14.15 -5.77 11.40
N THR A 72 13.56 -6.90 11.04
CA THR A 72 12.82 -7.75 11.99
C THR A 72 13.63 -8.12 13.23
N PRO A 73 14.92 -8.56 13.15
CA PRO A 73 15.72 -8.87 14.32
C PRO A 73 15.86 -7.70 15.31
N TRP A 74 16.13 -6.50 14.78
CA TRP A 74 16.22 -5.30 15.60
C TRP A 74 14.85 -4.89 16.16
N VAL A 75 13.78 -4.98 15.36
CA VAL A 75 12.43 -4.68 15.81
C VAL A 75 12.02 -5.58 16.97
N THR A 76 12.33 -6.89 16.93
CA THR A 76 11.95 -7.84 18.00
C THR A 76 12.70 -7.64 19.30
N THR A 77 13.87 -6.99 19.31
CA THR A 77 14.58 -6.63 20.54
C THR A 77 13.98 -5.41 21.26
N GLN A 78 13.17 -4.61 20.58
CA GLN A 78 12.60 -3.40 21.19
C GLN A 78 11.40 -3.75 22.07
N ARG A 79 11.35 -3.21 23.31
CA ARG A 79 10.20 -3.40 24.22
C ARG A 79 8.92 -2.71 23.76
N SER A 80 9.04 -1.59 23.07
CA SER A 80 7.92 -0.79 22.57
C SER A 80 7.99 -0.65 21.04
N ARG A 81 7.06 -1.29 20.34
CA ARG A 81 6.93 -1.20 18.88
C ARG A 81 6.38 0.14 18.43
N LYS A 82 5.63 0.80 19.31
CA LYS A 82 5.14 2.16 19.11
C LYS A 82 6.28 3.14 18.81
N ARG A 83 7.42 3.05 19.52
CA ARG A 83 8.58 3.92 19.28
C ARG A 83 9.14 3.75 17.87
N ILE A 84 9.19 2.52 17.35
CA ILE A 84 9.66 2.24 15.98
C ILE A 84 8.73 2.90 14.95
N TRP A 85 7.42 2.83 15.18
CA TRP A 85 6.46 3.47 14.30
C TRP A 85 6.61 5.00 14.29
N ILE A 86 6.83 5.61 15.46
CA ILE A 86 7.06 7.06 15.61
C ILE A 86 8.33 7.46 14.85
N ILE A 87 9.45 6.74 15.05
CA ILE A 87 10.70 6.99 14.32
C ILE A 87 10.46 6.89 12.81
N GLY A 88 9.76 5.86 12.37
CA GLY A 88 9.42 5.68 10.95
C GLY A 88 8.57 6.82 10.39
N SER A 89 7.57 7.31 11.15
CA SER A 89 6.70 8.42 10.73
C SER A 89 7.45 9.76 10.68
N LEU A 90 8.25 10.06 11.69
CA LEU A 90 9.07 11.28 11.72
C LEU A 90 10.15 11.27 10.64
N GLY A 91 10.80 10.11 10.39
CA GLY A 91 11.75 9.97 9.30
C GLY A 91 11.12 10.22 7.91
N GLN A 92 9.88 9.76 7.70
CA GLN A 92 9.12 10.10 6.49
C GLN A 92 8.82 11.60 6.42
N ALA A 93 8.43 12.23 7.55
CA ALA A 93 8.15 13.67 7.61
C ALA A 93 9.39 14.48 7.22
N VAL A 94 10.57 14.17 7.78
CA VAL A 94 11.83 14.83 7.46
C VAL A 94 12.20 14.63 5.99
N ALA A 95 12.14 13.39 5.49
CA ALA A 95 12.47 13.12 4.09
C ALA A 95 11.54 13.86 3.11
N ALA A 96 10.23 13.93 3.41
CA ALA A 96 9.28 14.70 2.61
C ALA A 96 9.54 16.21 2.69
N ALA A 97 9.84 16.76 3.87
CA ALA A 97 10.19 18.17 4.00
C ALA A 97 11.43 18.51 3.16
N LEU A 98 12.45 17.63 3.16
CA LEU A 98 13.64 17.80 2.33
C LEU A 98 13.32 17.69 0.82
N ILE A 99 12.38 16.83 0.41
CA ILE A 99 11.86 16.81 -0.98
C ILE A 99 11.21 18.16 -1.30
N GLY A 100 10.37 18.71 -0.42
CA GLY A 100 9.76 20.03 -0.59
C GLY A 100 10.79 21.15 -0.75
N VAL A 101 11.86 21.13 0.05
CA VAL A 101 12.98 22.08 -0.09
C VAL A 101 13.71 21.89 -1.43
N ALA A 102 13.99 20.64 -1.82
CA ALA A 102 14.64 20.34 -3.09
C ALA A 102 13.82 20.86 -4.29
N VAL A 103 12.50 20.73 -4.25
CA VAL A 103 11.58 21.25 -5.29
C VAL A 103 11.65 22.77 -5.43
N LEU A 104 11.89 23.49 -4.34
CA LEU A 104 12.00 24.95 -4.36
C LEU A 104 13.39 25.46 -4.82
N LEU A 105 14.44 24.66 -4.61
CA LEU A 105 15.83 25.09 -4.82
C LEU A 105 16.52 24.46 -6.02
N LEU A 106 16.04 23.31 -6.51
CA LEU A 106 16.69 22.52 -7.54
C LEU A 106 15.78 22.35 -8.76
N SER A 107 16.39 22.03 -9.92
CA SER A 107 15.66 21.74 -11.16
C SER A 107 16.40 20.65 -11.98
N GLY A 108 15.75 20.14 -13.01
CA GLY A 108 16.34 19.17 -13.94
C GLY A 108 16.91 17.93 -13.26
N THR A 109 18.12 17.53 -13.65
CA THR A 109 18.79 16.31 -13.17
C THR A 109 19.12 16.34 -11.68
N THR A 110 19.50 17.50 -11.14
CA THR A 110 19.83 17.65 -9.70
C THR A 110 18.60 17.43 -8.81
N LEU A 111 17.43 17.96 -9.22
CA LEU A 111 16.17 17.69 -8.56
C LEU A 111 15.82 16.20 -8.65
N GLY A 112 15.94 15.59 -9.83
CA GLY A 112 15.66 14.16 -10.03
C GLY A 112 16.48 13.28 -9.08
N LEU A 113 17.79 13.52 -9.01
CA LEU A 113 18.69 12.78 -8.12
C LEU A 113 18.33 12.96 -6.65
N ALA A 114 18.07 14.21 -6.20
CA ALA A 114 17.70 14.53 -4.84
C ALA A 114 16.38 13.81 -4.46
N VAL A 115 15.36 13.89 -5.31
CA VAL A 115 14.06 13.24 -5.07
C VAL A 115 14.20 11.72 -4.98
N ILE A 116 14.98 11.07 -5.85
CA ILE A 116 15.19 9.62 -5.81
C ILE A 116 15.87 9.17 -4.51
N ILE A 117 16.92 9.87 -4.07
CA ILE A 117 17.62 9.55 -2.82
C ILE A 117 16.68 9.75 -1.62
N LEU A 118 16.00 10.88 -1.54
CA LEU A 118 15.09 11.19 -0.44
C LEU A 118 13.87 10.28 -0.43
N LEU A 119 13.36 9.88 -1.59
CA LEU A 119 12.28 8.91 -1.71
C LEU A 119 12.71 7.50 -1.25
N ALA A 120 13.96 7.10 -1.53
CA ALA A 120 14.52 5.86 -1.01
C ALA A 120 14.61 5.88 0.51
N VAL A 121 15.09 6.97 1.11
CA VAL A 121 15.12 7.20 2.56
C VAL A 121 13.71 7.13 3.15
N LEU A 122 12.75 7.84 2.54
CA LEU A 122 11.34 7.83 2.94
C LEU A 122 10.77 6.41 2.89
N ALA A 123 11.07 5.63 1.87
CA ALA A 123 10.61 4.26 1.71
C ALA A 123 11.17 3.32 2.81
N VAL A 124 12.44 3.51 3.21
CA VAL A 124 13.05 2.78 4.33
C VAL A 124 12.32 3.09 5.64
N PHE A 125 12.07 4.36 5.96
CA PHE A 125 11.30 4.73 7.15
C PHE A 125 9.84 4.23 7.07
N ARG A 126 9.25 4.20 5.88
CA ARG A 126 7.93 3.60 5.65
C ARG A 126 7.89 2.11 5.99
N SER A 127 8.99 1.38 5.75
CA SER A 127 9.10 -0.03 6.09
C SER A 127 8.99 -0.27 7.59
N LEU A 128 9.60 0.59 8.42
CA LEU A 128 9.50 0.54 9.89
C LEU A 128 8.05 0.74 10.36
N CYS A 129 7.36 1.75 9.82
CA CYS A 129 5.93 1.94 10.10
C CYS A 129 5.10 0.71 9.70
N SER A 130 5.41 0.07 8.57
CA SER A 130 4.67 -1.09 8.07
C SER A 130 4.77 -2.30 9.00
N ILE A 131 5.96 -2.57 9.56
CA ILE A 131 6.17 -3.66 10.53
C ILE A 131 5.50 -3.34 11.85
N ALA A 132 5.87 -2.19 12.44
CA ALA A 132 5.45 -1.80 13.78
C ALA A 132 3.92 -1.60 13.88
N SER A 133 3.28 -1.03 12.85
CA SER A 133 1.83 -0.82 12.81
C SER A 133 1.05 -2.12 13.02
N LYS A 134 1.45 -3.21 12.36
CA LYS A 134 0.76 -4.50 12.45
C LYS A 134 0.97 -5.17 13.80
N ASP A 135 2.15 -5.02 14.38
CA ASP A 135 2.43 -5.58 15.70
C ASP A 135 1.65 -4.83 16.80
N VAL A 136 1.67 -3.48 16.77
CA VAL A 136 0.88 -2.67 17.69
C VAL A 136 -0.61 -2.96 17.54
N GLN A 137 -1.13 -3.05 16.30
CA GLN A 137 -2.52 -3.42 16.04
C GLN A 137 -2.88 -4.77 16.67
N GLY A 138 -2.02 -5.77 16.48
CA GLY A 138 -2.26 -7.11 17.01
C GLY A 138 -2.24 -7.19 18.54
N ARG A 139 -1.48 -6.29 19.22
CA ARG A 139 -1.39 -6.23 20.69
C ARG A 139 -2.48 -5.40 21.35
N THR A 140 -3.03 -4.40 20.63
CA THR A 140 -3.95 -3.40 21.19
C THR A 140 -5.38 -3.55 20.72
N ILE A 141 -5.64 -4.28 19.63
CA ILE A 141 -6.97 -4.43 19.01
C ILE A 141 -7.33 -5.91 18.94
N ALA A 142 -8.50 -6.25 19.48
CA ALA A 142 -9.00 -7.63 19.49
C ALA A 142 -9.18 -8.18 18.07
N LYS A 143 -9.00 -9.49 17.92
CA LYS A 143 -9.36 -10.23 16.70
C LYS A 143 -10.85 -10.02 16.41
N GLY A 144 -11.24 -9.91 15.14
CA GLY A 144 -12.61 -9.59 14.70
C GLY A 144 -12.93 -8.09 14.64
N ARG A 145 -12.00 -7.18 15.06
CA ARG A 145 -12.14 -5.72 14.92
C ARG A 145 -11.02 -5.08 14.10
N ARG A 146 -9.99 -5.83 13.77
CA ARG A 146 -8.77 -5.34 13.09
C ARG A 146 -9.04 -4.91 11.65
N GLY A 147 -9.92 -5.62 10.95
CA GLY A 147 -10.35 -5.29 9.61
C GLY A 147 -11.11 -3.98 9.55
N VAL A 148 -12.09 -3.78 10.45
CA VAL A 148 -12.84 -2.52 10.56
C VAL A 148 -11.90 -1.35 10.82
N VAL A 149 -10.95 -1.49 11.77
CA VAL A 149 -9.99 -0.42 12.10
C VAL A 149 -9.09 -0.10 10.90
N THR A 150 -8.56 -1.13 10.23
CA THR A 150 -7.73 -0.97 9.02
C THR A 150 -8.53 -0.34 7.88
N GLY A 151 -9.77 -0.77 7.69
CA GLY A 151 -10.67 -0.25 6.67
C GLY A 151 -11.04 1.21 6.89
N ARG A 152 -11.37 1.59 8.13
CA ARG A 152 -11.64 3.01 8.49
C ARG A 152 -10.40 3.89 8.27
N ALA A 153 -9.20 3.42 8.63
CA ALA A 153 -7.96 4.14 8.35
C ALA A 153 -7.74 4.33 6.84
N ALA A 154 -8.04 3.31 6.03
CA ALA A 154 -7.98 3.41 4.57
C ALA A 154 -9.02 4.40 4.02
N ALA A 155 -10.23 4.44 4.58
CA ALA A 155 -11.27 5.39 4.18
C ALA A 155 -10.86 6.85 4.47
N VAL A 156 -10.25 7.12 5.63
CA VAL A 156 -9.70 8.46 5.95
C VAL A 156 -8.67 8.87 4.89
N GLY A 157 -7.70 8.00 4.57
CA GLY A 157 -6.73 8.25 3.49
C GLY A 157 -7.40 8.47 2.13
N GLY A 158 -8.50 7.75 1.84
CA GLY A 158 -9.28 7.87 0.60
C GLY A 158 -9.99 9.21 0.45
N VAL A 159 -10.55 9.77 1.52
CA VAL A 159 -11.17 11.11 1.52
C VAL A 159 -10.15 12.18 1.13
N PHE A 160 -8.95 12.11 1.70
CA PHE A 160 -7.88 13.05 1.35
C PHE A 160 -7.34 12.82 -0.06
N ALA A 161 -7.24 11.56 -0.52
CA ALA A 161 -6.86 11.25 -1.91
C ALA A 161 -7.84 11.89 -2.91
N LEU A 162 -9.14 11.78 -2.61
CA LEU A 162 -10.19 12.43 -3.41
C LEU A 162 -10.01 13.94 -3.41
N GLY A 163 -9.80 14.58 -2.24
CA GLY A 163 -9.58 16.03 -2.15
C GLY A 163 -8.36 16.50 -2.93
N VAL A 164 -7.23 15.79 -2.83
CA VAL A 164 -6.02 16.08 -3.63
C VAL A 164 -6.27 15.88 -5.12
N GLY A 165 -6.99 14.81 -5.50
CA GLY A 165 -7.34 14.53 -6.89
C GLY A 165 -8.22 15.65 -7.51
N LEU A 166 -9.25 16.11 -6.78
CA LEU A 166 -10.11 17.21 -7.18
C LEU A 166 -9.33 18.54 -7.27
N LEU A 167 -8.44 18.81 -6.32
CA LEU A 167 -7.59 20.00 -6.34
C LEU A 167 -6.69 20.01 -7.58
N LEU A 168 -6.02 18.90 -7.89
CA LEU A 168 -5.13 18.79 -9.05
C LEU A 168 -5.92 18.88 -10.36
N GLU A 169 -7.13 18.32 -10.44
CA GLU A 169 -8.01 18.46 -11.60
C GLU A 169 -8.45 19.91 -11.82
N PHE A 170 -8.84 20.61 -10.74
CA PHE A 170 -9.23 22.01 -10.79
C PHE A 170 -8.09 22.94 -11.22
N LEU A 171 -6.84 22.65 -10.79
CA LEU A 171 -5.66 23.43 -11.13
C LEU A 171 -5.15 23.18 -12.56
N GLY A 172 -5.52 22.05 -13.17
CA GLY A 172 -5.06 21.65 -14.49
C GLY A 172 -3.54 21.52 -14.59
N THR A 173 -3.00 21.74 -15.79
CA THR A 173 -1.55 21.64 -16.06
C THR A 173 -0.74 22.84 -15.58
N GLY A 174 -1.38 23.90 -15.07
CA GLY A 174 -0.79 25.17 -14.70
C GLY A 174 -0.47 25.35 -13.20
N ALA A 175 -0.51 24.30 -12.39
CA ALA A 175 -0.25 24.43 -10.95
C ALA A 175 1.18 24.95 -10.67
N PRO A 176 1.33 26.04 -9.90
CA PRO A 176 2.63 26.64 -9.67
C PRO A 176 3.50 25.77 -8.74
N THR A 177 4.82 25.77 -8.95
CA THR A 177 5.78 24.94 -8.21
C THR A 177 5.69 25.11 -6.69
N TRP A 178 5.44 26.36 -6.21
CA TRP A 178 5.29 26.61 -4.78
C TRP A 178 4.10 25.85 -4.15
N LEU A 179 3.00 25.68 -4.91
CA LEU A 179 1.83 24.96 -4.40
C LEU A 179 2.11 23.45 -4.26
N LEU A 180 2.89 22.91 -5.19
CA LEU A 180 3.32 21.50 -5.11
C LEU A 180 4.26 21.29 -3.93
N ALA A 181 5.21 22.21 -3.71
CA ALA A 181 6.06 22.21 -2.53
C ALA A 181 5.21 22.31 -1.25
N ALA A 182 4.20 23.19 -1.22
CA ALA A 182 3.28 23.32 -0.10
C ALA A 182 2.50 22.02 0.19
N LEU A 183 2.03 21.29 -0.85
CA LEU A 183 1.41 19.97 -0.69
C LEU A 183 2.40 18.95 -0.10
N ILE A 184 3.66 18.96 -0.53
CA ILE A 184 4.70 18.08 0.02
C ILE A 184 4.97 18.42 1.48
N PHE A 185 5.05 19.69 1.87
CA PHE A 185 5.17 20.12 3.27
C PHE A 185 3.93 19.73 4.09
N ALA A 186 2.72 19.82 3.50
CA ALA A 186 1.49 19.33 4.14
C ALA A 186 1.55 17.82 4.41
N SER A 187 2.13 17.03 3.52
CA SER A 187 2.36 15.60 3.76
C SER A 187 3.35 15.34 4.90
N ALA A 188 4.44 16.13 4.98
CA ALA A 188 5.38 16.07 6.08
C ALA A 188 4.69 16.40 7.41
N GLY A 189 3.86 17.44 7.45
CA GLY A 189 3.00 17.77 8.58
C GLY A 189 2.04 16.65 8.96
N ALA A 190 1.40 16.02 7.99
CA ALA A 190 0.50 14.89 8.24
C ALA A 190 1.22 13.71 8.90
N TRP A 191 2.44 13.35 8.46
CA TRP A 191 3.24 12.30 9.10
C TRP A 191 3.73 12.70 10.50
N ALA A 192 4.10 13.96 10.73
CA ALA A 192 4.48 14.46 12.06
C ALA A 192 3.28 14.38 13.03
N VAL A 193 2.10 14.85 12.63
CA VAL A 193 0.86 14.74 13.42
C VAL A 193 0.49 13.28 13.65
N ALA A 194 0.63 12.43 12.64
CA ALA A 194 0.42 10.99 12.78
C ALA A 194 1.32 10.37 13.85
N ALA A 195 2.58 10.78 13.94
CA ALA A 195 3.52 10.34 14.98
C ALA A 195 3.04 10.74 16.37
N VAL A 196 2.58 11.98 16.55
CA VAL A 196 2.04 12.47 17.83
C VAL A 196 0.78 11.68 18.22
N VAL A 197 -0.16 11.48 17.29
CA VAL A 197 -1.38 10.71 17.55
C VAL A 197 -1.04 9.27 17.92
N PHE A 198 -0.11 8.63 17.20
CA PHE A 198 0.29 7.24 17.47
C PHE A 198 1.02 7.11 18.82
N ALA A 199 1.77 8.12 19.25
CA ALA A 199 2.44 8.16 20.54
C ALA A 199 1.47 8.03 21.72
N THR A 200 0.22 8.43 21.56
CA THR A 200 -0.81 8.34 22.62
C THR A 200 -1.40 6.93 22.78
N ILE A 201 -1.11 5.97 21.89
CA ILE A 201 -1.56 4.58 22.03
C ILE A 201 -0.87 3.97 23.25
N ARG A 202 -1.66 3.37 24.14
CA ARG A 202 -1.16 2.58 25.27
C ARG A 202 -0.83 1.17 24.78
N GLU A 203 0.45 0.91 24.56
CA GLU A 203 0.94 -0.39 24.11
C GLU A 203 1.31 -1.24 25.32
N PRO A 204 0.83 -2.49 25.48
CA PRO A 204 1.33 -3.42 26.47
C PRO A 204 2.81 -3.69 26.24
N VAL A 205 3.64 -3.52 27.27
CA VAL A 205 5.08 -3.79 27.18
C VAL A 205 5.28 -5.29 27.06
N SER A 206 6.00 -5.73 26.02
CA SER A 206 6.35 -7.14 25.90
C SER A 206 7.40 -7.51 26.96
N GLY A 207 7.04 -8.44 27.84
CA GLY A 207 7.95 -9.04 28.81
C GLY A 207 8.83 -10.16 28.26
N GLN A 208 8.84 -10.37 26.95
CA GLN A 208 9.64 -11.45 26.34
C GLN A 208 11.07 -11.00 26.15
N GLU A 209 11.99 -11.77 26.74
CA GLU A 209 13.41 -11.69 26.42
C GLU A 209 13.64 -12.04 24.94
N PRO A 210 14.63 -11.40 24.28
CA PRO A 210 14.97 -11.72 22.91
C PRO A 210 15.26 -13.22 22.79
N GLN A 211 14.45 -13.96 22.06
CA GLN A 211 14.71 -15.36 21.78
C GLN A 211 16.02 -15.49 20.99
N GLY A 212 16.88 -16.34 21.45
CA GLY A 212 18.24 -16.68 21.12
C GLY A 212 18.72 -16.44 19.67
N ARG A 213 20.01 -16.65 19.47
CA ARG A 213 20.84 -16.44 18.26
C ARG A 213 20.03 -16.60 16.96
N GLN A 214 19.60 -15.48 16.37
CA GLN A 214 18.84 -15.49 15.13
C GLN A 214 19.80 -15.87 13.99
N ARG A 215 19.39 -16.84 13.19
CA ARG A 215 19.96 -17.08 11.85
C ARG A 215 19.90 -15.76 11.06
N GLY A 216 20.81 -15.54 10.10
CA GLY A 216 20.75 -14.34 9.26
C GLY A 216 19.33 -14.12 8.74
N TRP A 217 18.88 -12.88 8.70
CA TRP A 217 17.48 -12.49 8.35
C TRP A 217 16.97 -13.14 7.05
N TRP A 218 17.87 -13.34 6.06
CA TRP A 218 17.53 -14.00 4.80
C TRP A 218 17.30 -15.51 4.98
N ALA A 219 18.22 -16.19 5.72
CA ALA A 219 18.06 -17.61 6.05
C ALA A 219 16.81 -17.87 6.89
N ASP A 220 16.45 -16.95 7.79
CA ASP A 220 15.19 -17.00 8.55
C ASP A 220 13.97 -16.84 7.63
N THR A 221 14.00 -15.88 6.71
CA THR A 221 12.93 -15.65 5.72
C THR A 221 12.70 -16.87 4.84
N VAL A 222 13.78 -17.44 4.29
CA VAL A 222 13.72 -18.65 3.45
C VAL A 222 13.30 -19.86 4.29
N GLY A 223 13.82 -19.97 5.52
CA GLY A 223 13.44 -21.04 6.46
C GLY A 223 11.95 -21.02 6.82
N LEU A 224 11.37 -19.83 7.04
CA LEU A 224 9.93 -19.68 7.26
C LEU A 224 9.13 -20.11 6.02
N PHE A 225 9.56 -19.69 4.83
CA PHE A 225 8.87 -20.06 3.59
C PHE A 225 8.95 -21.57 3.31
N ALA A 226 10.08 -22.20 3.59
CA ALA A 226 10.28 -23.64 3.38
C ALA A 226 9.59 -24.50 4.46
N GLY A 227 9.71 -24.11 5.73
CA GLY A 227 9.28 -24.90 6.87
C GLY A 227 7.83 -24.69 7.31
N ASP A 228 7.29 -23.48 7.14
CA ASP A 228 5.93 -23.15 7.59
C ASP A 228 4.94 -23.21 6.43
N ARG A 229 4.08 -24.23 6.44
CA ARG A 229 3.06 -24.47 5.38
C ARG A 229 2.06 -23.34 5.29
N LEU A 230 1.59 -22.81 6.43
CA LEU A 230 0.58 -21.75 6.47
C LEU A 230 1.16 -20.44 5.94
N PHE A 231 2.36 -20.07 6.40
CA PHE A 231 3.07 -18.90 5.93
C PHE A 231 3.34 -18.98 4.41
N ARG A 232 3.84 -20.12 3.93
CA ARG A 232 4.09 -20.35 2.49
C ARG A 232 2.82 -20.20 1.66
N GLN A 233 1.71 -20.83 2.09
CA GLN A 233 0.43 -20.70 1.40
C GLN A 233 -0.05 -19.24 1.34
N PHE A 234 0.06 -18.52 2.45
CA PHE A 234 -0.31 -17.10 2.50
C PHE A 234 0.55 -16.25 1.56
N VAL A 235 1.88 -16.43 1.53
CA VAL A 235 2.77 -15.69 0.63
C VAL A 235 2.44 -15.97 -0.83
N ILE A 236 2.22 -17.25 -1.21
CA ILE A 236 1.82 -17.63 -2.57
C ILE A 236 0.50 -16.96 -2.96
N VAL A 237 -0.53 -17.09 -2.12
CA VAL A 237 -1.82 -16.46 -2.38
C VAL A 237 -1.69 -14.95 -2.53
N ARG A 238 -0.98 -14.31 -1.60
CA ARG A 238 -0.74 -12.88 -1.65
C ARG A 238 -0.02 -12.44 -2.92
N SER A 239 0.89 -13.26 -3.44
CA SER A 239 1.62 -13.01 -4.69
C SER A 239 0.71 -13.09 -5.91
N LEU A 240 -0.15 -14.09 -5.96
CA LEU A 240 -1.14 -14.25 -7.03
C LEU A 240 -2.20 -13.13 -7.02
N LEU A 241 -2.46 -12.54 -5.85
CA LEU A 241 -3.39 -11.41 -5.70
C LEU A 241 -2.79 -10.03 -6.03
N LEU A 242 -1.54 -9.97 -6.53
CA LEU A 242 -0.93 -8.73 -7.05
C LEU A 242 -1.67 -8.17 -8.28
N VAL A 243 -2.48 -8.98 -8.95
CA VAL A 243 -3.28 -8.57 -10.11
C VAL A 243 -3.98 -7.23 -9.88
N THR A 244 -4.67 -7.07 -8.76
CA THR A 244 -5.43 -5.84 -8.46
C THR A 244 -4.54 -4.61 -8.23
N ALA A 245 -3.25 -4.78 -7.92
CA ALA A 245 -2.31 -3.70 -7.70
C ALA A 245 -1.59 -3.26 -8.98
N LEU A 246 -1.22 -4.24 -9.83
CA LEU A 246 -0.44 -3.99 -11.04
C LEU A 246 -1.32 -3.59 -12.24
N SER A 247 -2.55 -4.10 -12.31
CA SER A 247 -3.43 -3.85 -13.44
C SER A 247 -3.89 -2.39 -13.57
N THR A 248 -3.93 -1.62 -12.48
CA THR A 248 -4.40 -0.22 -12.51
C THR A 248 -3.60 0.64 -13.49
N ALA A 249 -2.28 0.48 -13.56
CA ALA A 249 -1.44 1.21 -14.51
C ALA A 249 -1.77 0.83 -15.97
N PHE A 250 -1.89 -0.47 -16.25
CA PHE A 250 -2.20 -0.95 -17.60
C PHE A 250 -3.62 -0.60 -18.06
N VAL A 251 -4.59 -0.45 -17.13
CA VAL A 251 -5.93 0.04 -17.48
C VAL A 251 -5.88 1.50 -17.95
N VAL A 252 -5.08 2.34 -17.28
CA VAL A 252 -4.87 3.72 -17.70
C VAL A 252 -4.19 3.76 -19.08
N THR A 253 -3.14 2.96 -19.29
CA THR A 253 -2.45 2.88 -20.58
C THR A 253 -3.38 2.38 -21.69
N LEU A 254 -4.18 1.33 -21.43
CA LEU A 254 -5.15 0.83 -22.40
C LEU A 254 -6.19 1.89 -22.77
N SER A 255 -6.66 2.66 -21.79
CA SER A 255 -7.58 3.80 -22.07
C SER A 255 -6.95 4.84 -22.99
N GLN A 256 -5.65 5.11 -22.84
CA GLN A 256 -4.91 6.03 -23.73
C GLN A 256 -4.72 5.43 -25.13
N GLU A 257 -4.41 4.14 -25.23
CA GLU A 257 -4.24 3.42 -26.51
C GLU A 257 -5.51 3.47 -27.38
N ILE A 258 -6.70 3.48 -26.77
CA ILE A 258 -7.99 3.59 -27.49
C ILE A 258 -8.48 5.03 -27.67
N GLY A 259 -7.59 6.03 -27.50
CA GLY A 259 -7.88 7.43 -27.84
C GLY A 259 -8.50 8.29 -26.73
N HIS A 260 -8.75 7.73 -25.53
CA HIS A 260 -9.14 8.53 -24.38
C HIS A 260 -7.91 9.18 -23.74
N GLY A 261 -7.57 10.39 -24.18
CA GLY A 261 -6.37 11.12 -23.79
C GLY A 261 -6.30 11.50 -22.30
N LEU A 262 -5.25 12.26 -21.93
CA LEU A 262 -4.95 12.70 -20.54
C LEU A 262 -6.08 13.46 -19.82
N THR A 263 -7.10 13.94 -20.53
CA THR A 263 -8.31 14.57 -19.97
C THR A 263 -9.10 13.65 -19.04
N GLY A 264 -8.85 12.32 -19.09
CA GLY A 264 -9.45 11.34 -18.19
C GLY A 264 -8.66 11.04 -16.90
N LEU A 265 -7.45 11.58 -16.72
CA LEU A 265 -6.61 11.25 -15.55
C LEU A 265 -7.26 11.69 -14.23
N GLY A 266 -7.88 12.86 -14.20
CA GLY A 266 -8.63 13.35 -13.03
C GLY A 266 -9.80 12.45 -12.68
N VAL A 267 -10.53 11.95 -13.66
CA VAL A 267 -11.64 11.01 -13.46
C VAL A 267 -11.12 9.71 -12.82
N PHE A 268 -9.97 9.19 -13.26
CA PHE A 268 -9.35 8.02 -12.63
C PHE A 268 -8.88 8.27 -11.20
N LEU A 269 -8.36 9.46 -10.89
CA LEU A 269 -7.96 9.84 -9.53
C LEU A 269 -9.20 9.96 -8.62
N ILE A 270 -10.26 10.59 -9.09
CA ILE A 270 -11.54 10.68 -8.37
C ILE A 270 -12.11 9.28 -8.13
N ALA A 271 -12.15 8.43 -9.15
CA ALA A 271 -12.60 7.04 -9.02
C ALA A 271 -11.78 6.25 -7.99
N SER A 272 -10.45 6.42 -8.00
CA SER A 272 -9.54 5.79 -7.02
C SER A 272 -9.80 6.28 -5.59
N GLY A 273 -9.98 7.61 -5.39
CA GLY A 273 -10.29 8.21 -4.10
C GLY A 273 -11.63 7.74 -3.53
N LEU A 274 -12.68 7.75 -4.36
CA LEU A 274 -14.00 7.24 -4.01
C LEU A 274 -13.95 5.74 -3.66
N ALA A 275 -13.24 4.95 -4.45
CA ALA A 275 -13.07 3.52 -4.19
C ALA A 275 -12.34 3.26 -2.86
N ALA A 276 -11.32 4.04 -2.51
CA ALA A 276 -10.62 3.91 -1.25
C ALA A 276 -11.50 4.33 -0.05
N MET A 277 -12.26 5.40 -0.22
CA MET A 277 -13.18 5.92 0.82
C MET A 277 -14.30 4.91 1.11
N LEU A 278 -15.02 4.47 0.10
CA LEU A 278 -16.15 3.54 0.25
C LEU A 278 -15.67 2.13 0.56
N GLY A 279 -14.69 1.66 -0.19
CA GLY A 279 -14.15 0.31 -0.06
C GLY A 279 -13.47 0.04 1.26
N GLY A 280 -12.83 1.04 1.86
CA GLY A 280 -12.15 0.89 3.15
C GLY A 280 -13.11 0.42 4.25
N ARG A 281 -14.27 1.07 4.39
CA ARG A 281 -15.26 0.75 5.43
C ARG A 281 -15.91 -0.62 5.20
N ILE A 282 -16.39 -0.87 3.99
CA ILE A 282 -17.08 -2.12 3.62
C ILE A 282 -16.13 -3.30 3.75
N SER A 283 -14.93 -3.18 3.19
CA SER A 283 -13.92 -4.22 3.20
C SER A 283 -13.41 -4.56 4.59
N GLY A 284 -13.42 -3.57 5.51
CA GLY A 284 -13.05 -3.78 6.90
C GLY A 284 -13.99 -4.77 7.59
N VAL A 285 -15.29 -4.54 7.49
CA VAL A 285 -16.32 -5.44 8.06
C VAL A 285 -16.26 -6.84 7.44
N TRP A 286 -16.15 -6.91 6.11
CA TRP A 286 -16.06 -8.20 5.42
C TRP A 286 -14.79 -8.97 5.78
N SER A 287 -13.68 -8.26 6.01
CA SER A 287 -12.41 -8.89 6.39
C SER A 287 -12.42 -9.44 7.81
N ASP A 288 -13.12 -8.79 8.73
CA ASP A 288 -13.30 -9.28 10.11
C ASP A 288 -14.21 -10.53 10.16
N ASN A 289 -15.20 -10.62 9.26
CA ASN A 289 -16.02 -11.84 9.13
C ASN A 289 -15.24 -12.99 8.48
N SER A 290 -14.51 -12.73 7.39
CA SER A 290 -13.64 -13.71 6.73
C SER A 290 -12.67 -13.02 5.78
N ALA A 291 -11.44 -12.83 6.23
CA ALA A 291 -10.38 -12.25 5.42
C ALA A 291 -10.10 -13.09 4.16
N ARG A 292 -10.13 -14.44 4.29
CA ARG A 292 -9.99 -15.39 3.18
C ARG A 292 -11.05 -15.17 2.08
N THR A 293 -12.31 -15.10 2.46
CA THR A 293 -13.43 -14.93 1.52
C THR A 293 -13.37 -13.57 0.84
N THR A 294 -13.03 -12.52 1.59
CA THR A 294 -12.87 -11.16 1.06
C THR A 294 -11.73 -11.09 0.05
N MET A 295 -10.58 -11.73 0.31
CA MET A 295 -9.48 -11.83 -0.66
C MET A 295 -9.91 -12.55 -1.93
N SER A 296 -10.55 -13.73 -1.80
CA SER A 296 -10.98 -14.53 -2.94
C SER A 296 -12.01 -13.81 -3.80
N ARG A 297 -13.08 -13.26 -3.19
CA ARG A 297 -14.14 -12.54 -3.92
C ARG A 297 -13.61 -11.25 -4.56
N GLY A 298 -12.78 -10.49 -3.84
CA GLY A 298 -12.15 -9.29 -4.38
C GLY A 298 -11.29 -9.58 -5.60
N ALA A 299 -10.48 -10.64 -5.56
CA ALA A 299 -9.67 -11.05 -6.71
C ALA A 299 -10.52 -11.52 -7.89
N LEU A 300 -11.60 -12.28 -7.63
CA LEU A 300 -12.51 -12.73 -8.68
C LEU A 300 -13.14 -11.55 -9.41
N VAL A 301 -13.76 -10.63 -8.65
CA VAL A 301 -14.39 -9.43 -9.22
C VAL A 301 -13.35 -8.59 -9.97
N GLY A 302 -12.15 -8.37 -9.40
CA GLY A 302 -11.08 -7.64 -10.06
C GLY A 302 -10.65 -8.26 -11.39
N SER A 303 -10.47 -9.60 -11.44
CA SER A 303 -10.12 -10.31 -12.67
C SER A 303 -11.23 -10.24 -13.72
N LEU A 304 -12.49 -10.36 -13.32
CA LEU A 304 -13.63 -10.24 -14.25
C LEU A 304 -13.77 -8.80 -14.79
N VAL A 305 -13.55 -7.79 -13.96
CA VAL A 305 -13.54 -6.38 -14.40
C VAL A 305 -12.44 -6.14 -15.43
N ILE A 306 -11.22 -6.68 -15.21
CA ILE A 306 -10.13 -6.57 -16.18
C ILE A 306 -10.51 -7.21 -17.52
N ILE A 307 -11.06 -8.41 -17.51
CA ILE A 307 -11.52 -9.11 -18.73
C ILE A 307 -12.59 -8.29 -19.45
N ALA A 308 -13.55 -7.73 -18.70
CA ALA A 308 -14.59 -6.87 -19.26
C ALA A 308 -14.05 -5.58 -19.89
N LEU A 309 -13.05 -4.94 -19.25
CA LEU A 309 -12.37 -3.75 -19.78
C LEU A 309 -11.62 -4.05 -21.09
N VAL A 310 -10.89 -5.18 -21.15
CA VAL A 310 -10.20 -5.60 -22.37
C VAL A 310 -11.20 -5.93 -23.48
N ALA A 311 -12.30 -6.61 -23.16
CA ALA A 311 -13.36 -6.90 -24.11
C ALA A 311 -14.02 -5.61 -24.63
N SER A 312 -14.31 -4.64 -23.74
CA SER A 312 -14.86 -3.34 -24.11
C SER A 312 -13.92 -2.57 -25.04
N ALA A 313 -12.61 -2.56 -24.74
CA ALA A 313 -11.61 -1.90 -25.59
C ALA A 313 -11.56 -2.45 -27.02
N GLN A 314 -11.87 -3.74 -27.22
CA GLN A 314 -11.81 -4.39 -28.53
C GLN A 314 -13.09 -4.30 -29.33
N TRP A 315 -14.26 -4.29 -28.67
CA TRP A 315 -15.55 -4.46 -29.34
C TRP A 315 -16.57 -3.35 -29.10
N ALA A 316 -16.38 -2.51 -28.07
CA ALA A 316 -17.34 -1.46 -27.78
C ALA A 316 -17.00 -0.15 -28.50
N PRO A 317 -18.02 0.66 -28.86
CA PRO A 317 -17.83 2.00 -29.39
C PRO A 317 -17.18 2.95 -28.36
N ASP A 318 -16.49 4.01 -28.83
CA ASP A 318 -15.79 4.98 -27.97
C ASP A 318 -16.72 5.62 -26.93
N VAL A 319 -17.96 5.92 -27.29
CA VAL A 319 -18.96 6.47 -26.37
C VAL A 319 -19.22 5.56 -25.18
N VAL A 320 -19.21 4.24 -25.39
CA VAL A 320 -19.38 3.24 -24.31
C VAL A 320 -18.10 3.16 -23.48
N ASN A 321 -16.93 3.17 -24.13
CA ASN A 321 -15.63 3.12 -23.46
C ASN A 321 -15.41 4.33 -22.54
N ALA A 322 -15.91 5.52 -22.90
CA ALA A 322 -15.85 6.73 -22.10
C ALA A 322 -16.45 6.55 -20.68
N TRP A 323 -17.43 5.65 -20.52
CA TRP A 323 -18.05 5.34 -19.23
C TRP A 323 -17.54 4.04 -18.60
N VAL A 324 -17.29 3.03 -19.43
CA VAL A 324 -16.87 1.69 -18.96
C VAL A 324 -15.50 1.75 -18.29
N PHE A 325 -14.55 2.55 -18.82
CA PHE A 325 -13.21 2.64 -18.23
C PHE A 325 -13.19 3.30 -16.85
N PRO A 326 -13.82 4.48 -16.62
CA PRO A 326 -13.89 5.07 -15.27
C PRO A 326 -14.61 4.17 -14.26
N VAL A 327 -15.74 3.56 -14.65
CA VAL A 327 -16.49 2.66 -13.77
C VAL A 327 -15.69 1.38 -13.48
N GLY A 328 -15.08 0.78 -14.49
CA GLY A 328 -14.21 -0.39 -14.32
C GLY A 328 -12.99 -0.09 -13.45
N PHE A 329 -12.37 1.07 -13.63
CA PHE A 329 -11.27 1.52 -12.80
C PHE A 329 -11.69 1.74 -11.34
N PHE A 330 -12.87 2.33 -11.10
CA PHE A 330 -13.46 2.43 -9.77
C PHE A 330 -13.64 1.06 -9.13
N LEU A 331 -14.27 0.11 -9.83
CA LEU A 331 -14.49 -1.24 -9.34
C LEU A 331 -13.16 -1.97 -9.07
N LEU A 332 -12.17 -1.81 -9.93
CA LEU A 332 -10.85 -2.40 -9.76
C LEU A 332 -10.14 -1.85 -8.50
N ASN A 333 -10.19 -0.54 -8.26
CA ASN A 333 -9.65 0.07 -7.05
C ASN A 333 -10.43 -0.32 -5.80
N LEU A 334 -11.74 -0.51 -5.90
CA LEU A 334 -12.59 -1.01 -4.81
C LEU A 334 -12.16 -2.43 -4.41
N THR A 335 -11.99 -3.34 -5.38
CA THR A 335 -11.53 -4.71 -5.15
C THR A 335 -10.08 -4.73 -4.64
N HIS A 336 -9.20 -3.87 -5.17
CA HIS A 336 -7.85 -3.70 -4.65
C HIS A 336 -7.84 -3.29 -3.17
N THR A 337 -8.70 -2.35 -2.79
CA THR A 337 -8.84 -1.91 -1.40
C THR A 337 -9.31 -3.07 -0.52
N ALA A 338 -10.30 -3.85 -0.97
CA ALA A 338 -10.80 -5.02 -0.26
C ALA A 338 -9.72 -6.09 -0.04
N VAL A 339 -9.02 -6.47 -1.10
CA VAL A 339 -7.91 -7.44 -1.02
C VAL A 339 -6.79 -6.92 -0.11
N ARG A 340 -6.45 -5.63 -0.19
CA ARG A 340 -5.41 -5.00 0.64
C ARG A 340 -5.78 -4.99 2.13
N VAL A 341 -7.02 -4.68 2.48
CA VAL A 341 -7.50 -4.71 3.87
C VAL A 341 -7.49 -6.15 4.38
N ALA A 342 -8.08 -7.09 3.63
CA ALA A 342 -8.20 -8.48 4.03
C ALA A 342 -6.84 -9.16 4.25
N ARG A 343 -5.87 -8.98 3.37
CA ARG A 343 -4.52 -9.57 3.56
C ARG A 343 -3.78 -8.98 4.76
N LYS A 344 -4.03 -7.69 5.11
CA LYS A 344 -3.45 -7.08 6.31
C LYS A 344 -4.08 -7.66 7.58
N THR A 345 -5.40 -7.87 7.58
CA THR A 345 -6.11 -8.51 8.68
C THR A 345 -5.65 -9.96 8.84
N TYR A 346 -5.62 -10.73 7.74
CA TYR A 346 -5.21 -12.14 7.77
C TYR A 346 -3.82 -12.35 8.38
N ILE A 347 -2.79 -11.59 7.94
CA ILE A 347 -1.43 -11.77 8.47
C ILE A 347 -1.31 -11.39 9.95
N VAL A 348 -2.14 -10.46 10.44
CA VAL A 348 -2.14 -10.07 11.86
C VAL A 348 -2.85 -11.13 12.70
N ASP A 349 -3.82 -11.84 12.13
CA ASP A 349 -4.63 -12.85 12.82
C ASP A 349 -3.98 -14.25 12.82
N MET A 350 -3.09 -14.52 11.84
CA MET A 350 -2.46 -15.84 11.73
C MET A 350 -1.26 -16.06 12.66
N ALA A 351 -0.74 -15.00 13.31
CA ALA A 351 0.41 -15.11 14.20
C ALA A 351 0.31 -14.13 15.37
N GLU A 352 0.97 -14.48 16.50
CA GLU A 352 0.97 -13.68 17.72
C GLU A 352 2.39 -13.28 18.13
N GLY A 353 2.49 -12.23 18.98
CA GLY A 353 3.75 -11.77 19.55
C GLY A 353 4.84 -11.50 18.49
N ASP A 354 6.05 -11.93 18.77
CA ASP A 354 7.22 -11.73 17.90
C ASP A 354 7.16 -12.55 16.62
N GLN A 355 6.43 -13.68 16.61
CA GLN A 355 6.18 -14.44 15.38
C GLN A 355 5.41 -13.60 14.35
N ARG A 356 4.45 -12.76 14.78
CA ARG A 356 3.76 -11.81 13.91
C ARG A 356 4.74 -10.86 13.24
N THR A 357 5.67 -10.28 13.99
CA THR A 357 6.69 -9.36 13.44
C THR A 357 7.56 -10.07 12.41
N ARG A 358 8.02 -11.30 12.69
CA ARG A 358 8.79 -12.14 11.75
C ARG A 358 8.00 -12.43 10.48
N TYR A 359 6.75 -12.86 10.59
CA TYR A 359 5.87 -13.16 9.44
C TYR A 359 5.63 -11.92 8.57
N VAL A 360 5.35 -10.77 9.20
CA VAL A 360 5.14 -9.51 8.48
C VAL A 360 6.40 -9.09 7.72
N GLY A 361 7.57 -9.13 8.38
CA GLY A 361 8.85 -8.78 7.77
C GLY A 361 9.19 -9.70 6.60
N ALA A 362 9.17 -11.01 6.82
CA ALA A 362 9.47 -12.02 5.80
C ALA A 362 8.48 -11.96 4.61
N ALA A 363 7.17 -11.89 4.89
CA ALA A 363 6.17 -11.81 3.84
C ALA A 363 6.28 -10.53 3.00
N ASN A 364 6.61 -9.39 3.60
CA ASN A 364 6.76 -8.15 2.84
C ASN A 364 8.05 -8.16 2.02
N THR A 365 9.16 -8.68 2.55
CA THR A 365 10.42 -8.81 1.79
C THR A 365 10.25 -9.72 0.57
N LEU A 366 9.64 -10.91 0.75
CA LEU A 366 9.32 -11.79 -0.37
C LEU A 366 8.39 -11.11 -1.38
N MET A 367 7.39 -10.37 -0.91
CA MET A 367 6.50 -9.60 -1.78
C MET A 367 7.22 -8.50 -2.56
N GLY A 368 8.20 -7.82 -1.95
CA GLY A 368 9.01 -6.84 -2.65
C GLY A 368 9.77 -7.44 -3.84
N VAL A 369 10.36 -8.63 -3.66
CA VAL A 369 11.02 -9.38 -4.74
C VAL A 369 10.01 -9.81 -5.81
N ILE A 370 8.89 -10.43 -5.40
CA ILE A 370 7.88 -10.94 -6.33
C ILE A 370 7.23 -9.80 -7.12
N LEU A 371 6.99 -8.65 -6.49
CA LEU A 371 6.45 -7.46 -7.16
C LEU A 371 7.35 -6.99 -8.31
N LEU A 372 8.67 -6.99 -8.09
CA LEU A 372 9.64 -6.65 -9.14
C LEU A 372 9.60 -7.67 -10.27
N LEU A 373 9.61 -8.97 -9.94
CA LEU A 373 9.59 -10.04 -10.95
C LEU A 373 8.31 -10.03 -11.77
N VAL A 374 7.14 -10.02 -11.10
CA VAL A 374 5.84 -10.00 -11.80
C VAL A 374 5.66 -8.69 -12.57
N GLY A 375 6.12 -7.57 -12.02
CA GLY A 375 6.11 -6.28 -12.70
C GLY A 375 6.95 -6.29 -13.97
N ALA A 376 8.18 -6.83 -13.90
CA ALA A 376 9.06 -6.98 -15.06
C ALA A 376 8.45 -7.88 -16.14
N VAL A 377 7.94 -9.05 -15.76
CA VAL A 377 7.25 -9.97 -16.69
C VAL A 377 6.05 -9.32 -17.33
N SER A 378 5.21 -8.62 -16.53
CA SER A 378 4.06 -7.89 -17.05
C SER A 378 4.47 -6.76 -18.01
N GLY A 379 5.60 -6.09 -17.72
CA GLY A 379 6.17 -5.06 -18.59
C GLY A 379 6.63 -5.62 -19.94
N VAL A 380 7.30 -6.78 -19.94
CA VAL A 380 7.69 -7.47 -21.19
C VAL A 380 6.45 -7.88 -21.99
N ILE A 381 5.45 -8.45 -21.34
CA ILE A 381 4.18 -8.83 -22.01
C ILE A 381 3.46 -7.59 -22.56
N ALA A 382 3.55 -6.44 -21.89
CA ALA A 382 2.96 -5.19 -22.35
C ALA A 382 3.58 -4.65 -23.66
N MET A 383 4.75 -5.15 -24.06
CA MET A 383 5.30 -4.88 -25.41
C MET A 383 4.41 -5.47 -26.53
N LEU A 384 3.57 -6.47 -26.20
CA LEU A 384 2.54 -7.03 -27.07
C LEU A 384 1.21 -6.25 -27.01
N GLY A 385 1.15 -5.18 -26.22
CA GLY A 385 -0.03 -4.36 -25.94
C GLY A 385 -0.50 -4.47 -24.50
N SER A 386 -1.12 -3.39 -23.99
CA SER A 386 -1.65 -3.32 -22.62
C SER A 386 -2.71 -4.40 -22.34
N SER A 387 -3.51 -4.77 -23.35
CA SER A 387 -4.50 -5.84 -23.26
C SER A 387 -3.88 -7.19 -22.92
N ALA A 388 -2.73 -7.54 -23.52
CA ALA A 388 -2.03 -8.79 -23.23
C ALA A 388 -1.54 -8.85 -21.78
N ALA A 389 -0.95 -7.75 -21.26
CA ALA A 389 -0.52 -7.66 -19.87
C ALA A 389 -1.71 -7.76 -18.90
N LEU A 390 -2.85 -7.13 -19.21
CA LEU A 390 -4.06 -7.20 -18.41
C LEU A 390 -4.64 -8.61 -18.37
N LEU A 391 -4.73 -9.32 -19.50
CA LEU A 391 -5.21 -10.71 -19.55
C LEU A 391 -4.28 -11.66 -18.78
N PHE A 392 -2.97 -11.50 -18.90
CA PHE A 392 -1.98 -12.25 -18.10
C PHE A 392 -2.21 -12.03 -16.59
N LEU A 393 -2.37 -10.78 -16.15
CA LEU A 393 -2.66 -10.47 -14.76
C LEU A 393 -4.01 -11.04 -14.32
N ALA A 394 -5.05 -10.97 -15.14
CA ALA A 394 -6.35 -11.55 -14.84
C ALA A 394 -6.27 -13.09 -14.67
N ALA A 395 -5.52 -13.78 -15.54
CA ALA A 395 -5.29 -15.22 -15.42
C ALA A 395 -4.60 -15.59 -14.10
N ILE A 396 -3.53 -14.87 -13.73
CA ILE A 396 -2.87 -15.03 -12.41
C ILE A 396 -3.86 -14.78 -11.28
N GLY A 397 -4.71 -13.75 -11.39
CA GLY A 397 -5.73 -13.43 -10.41
C GLY A 397 -6.74 -14.57 -10.21
N LEU A 398 -7.22 -15.19 -11.30
CA LEU A 398 -8.13 -16.34 -11.24
C LEU A 398 -7.50 -17.56 -10.56
N VAL A 399 -6.21 -17.84 -10.84
CA VAL A 399 -5.44 -18.86 -10.10
C VAL A 399 -5.37 -18.47 -8.61
N GLY A 400 -5.16 -17.19 -8.32
CA GLY A 400 -5.14 -16.66 -6.96
C GLY A 400 -6.48 -16.84 -6.22
N VAL A 401 -7.62 -16.75 -6.92
CA VAL A 401 -8.95 -17.04 -6.36
C VAL A 401 -9.04 -18.48 -5.87
N ALA A 402 -8.62 -19.45 -6.70
CA ALA A 402 -8.62 -20.87 -6.33
C ALA A 402 -7.68 -21.15 -5.15
N ALA A 403 -6.49 -20.56 -5.16
CA ALA A 403 -5.52 -20.67 -4.08
C ALA A 403 -6.02 -20.03 -2.77
N ALA A 404 -6.66 -18.86 -2.84
CA ALA A 404 -7.19 -18.16 -1.66
C ALA A 404 -8.31 -18.96 -0.97
N ARG A 405 -9.15 -19.67 -1.73
CA ARG A 405 -10.20 -20.53 -1.17
C ARG A 405 -9.65 -21.70 -0.34
N ARG A 406 -8.39 -22.10 -0.58
CA ARG A 406 -7.72 -23.21 0.13
C ARG A 406 -7.00 -22.75 1.40
N LEU A 407 -6.89 -21.44 1.65
CA LEU A 407 -6.32 -20.94 2.91
C LEU A 407 -7.23 -21.33 4.08
N PRO A 408 -6.65 -21.69 5.24
CA PRO A 408 -7.43 -21.83 6.49
C PRO A 408 -8.13 -20.51 6.85
N GLN A 409 -9.15 -20.59 7.68
CA GLN A 409 -9.65 -19.38 8.36
C GLN A 409 -8.67 -19.01 9.46
N ALA A 410 -8.21 -17.75 9.48
CA ALA A 410 -7.26 -17.24 10.46
C ALA A 410 -8.00 -16.57 11.62
#